data_936b4bc611977634441504e769febafe
#
_entry.id   936b4bc611977634441504e769febafe
#
_cell.length_a   1.000
_cell.length_b   1.000
_cell.length_c   1.000
_cell.angle_alpha   90.00
_cell.angle_beta   90.00
_cell.angle_gamma   90.00
#
_symmetry.space_group_name_H-M   'P 1'
#
loop_
_entity.id
_entity.type
_entity.pdbx_description
1 polymer ?
#
loop_
_entity_poly.entity_id
_entity_poly.type
_entity_poly.pdbx_seq_one_letter_code
_entity_poly.pdbx_strand_id
1 'polypeptide(L)'
;MDKAWYEVGNWSLDANMSPKLDKALTEFTSRIDDELFQRFGQELICIVDCAIGTSTIRPLDVVCAPHSKKKFRHQVYIMVFRREVEKLSDKATLGEVAHEFAHLLLRLDHKIDSETIPTGEDMADTLAVSWGFKEEVDLNLAEWEALEGTTRGRGRAPK
;
A
#
# COMPACT_ATOMS: atom_id res chain seq x y z
N MET A 1 -12.96 13.96 12.91
CA MET A 1 -13.84 13.41 11.83
C MET A 1 -13.32 12.03 11.53
N ASP A 2 -14.14 11.00 11.65
CA ASP A 2 -13.68 9.64 11.31
C ASP A 2 -13.42 9.58 9.81
N LYS A 3 -12.14 9.46 9.46
CA LYS A 3 -11.70 9.35 8.07
C LYS A 3 -12.01 7.94 7.58
N ALA A 4 -13.11 7.78 6.89
CA ALA A 4 -13.42 6.50 6.28
C ALA A 4 -12.79 6.45 4.88
N TRP A 5 -11.86 5.53 4.66
CA TRP A 5 -11.17 5.39 3.38
C TRP A 5 -12.14 5.19 2.19
N TYR A 6 -13.29 4.54 2.40
CA TYR A 6 -14.34 4.37 1.38
C TYR A 6 -15.06 5.67 1.00
N GLU A 7 -14.89 6.75 1.77
CA GLU A 7 -15.39 8.09 1.43
C GLU A 7 -14.41 8.86 0.54
N VAL A 8 -13.21 8.35 0.32
CA VAL A 8 -12.26 8.91 -0.63
C VAL A 8 -12.73 8.53 -2.03
N GLY A 9 -13.41 9.44 -2.70
CA GLY A 9 -14.14 9.18 -3.94
C GLY A 9 -13.31 8.69 -5.14
N ASN A 10 -12.00 8.58 -4.99
CA ASN A 10 -11.07 8.13 -6.04
C ASN A 10 -10.49 6.74 -5.78
N TRP A 11 -10.88 6.09 -4.68
CA TRP A 11 -10.41 4.73 -4.38
C TRP A 11 -11.45 3.71 -4.82
N SER A 12 -10.97 2.66 -5.44
CA SER A 12 -11.76 1.52 -5.88
C SER A 12 -11.26 0.26 -5.19
N LEU A 13 -12.17 -0.60 -4.80
CA LEU A 13 -11.88 -1.79 -4.03
C LEU A 13 -12.33 -3.04 -4.72
N ASP A 14 -11.63 -4.12 -4.45
CA ASP A 14 -12.11 -5.45 -4.75
C ASP A 14 -13.39 -5.75 -3.93
N ALA A 15 -14.44 -6.21 -4.62
CA ALA A 15 -15.71 -6.58 -3.98
C ALA A 15 -15.57 -7.74 -2.97
N ASN A 16 -14.48 -8.48 -3.04
CA ASN A 16 -14.18 -9.63 -2.17
C ASN A 16 -13.09 -9.32 -1.14
N MET A 17 -12.85 -8.04 -0.83
CA MET A 17 -11.83 -7.68 0.15
C MET A 17 -12.11 -8.33 1.50
N SER A 18 -11.06 -8.85 2.12
CA SER A 18 -11.18 -9.48 3.43
C SER A 18 -11.56 -8.46 4.51
N PRO A 19 -12.37 -8.86 5.51
CA PRO A 19 -12.69 -7.98 6.64
C PRO A 19 -11.47 -7.50 7.41
N LYS A 20 -10.39 -8.30 7.41
CA LYS A 20 -9.13 -7.95 8.06
C LYS A 20 -8.43 -6.80 7.34
N LEU A 21 -8.35 -6.86 6.01
CA LEU A 21 -7.76 -5.80 5.20
C LEU A 21 -8.60 -4.52 5.25
N ASP A 22 -9.93 -4.65 5.19
CA ASP A 22 -10.86 -3.52 5.35
C ASP A 22 -10.66 -2.81 6.70
N LYS A 23 -10.56 -3.58 7.79
CA LYS A 23 -10.26 -3.06 9.12
C LYS A 23 -8.91 -2.33 9.16
N ALA A 24 -7.87 -2.93 8.58
CA ALA A 24 -6.54 -2.34 8.55
C ALA A 24 -6.51 -1.03 7.74
N LEU A 25 -7.18 -0.96 6.60
CA LEU A 25 -7.34 0.26 5.80
C LEU A 25 -8.09 1.35 6.57
N THR A 26 -9.16 1.00 7.26
CA THR A 26 -9.94 1.93 8.09
C THR A 26 -9.07 2.49 9.22
N GLU A 27 -8.33 1.64 9.91
CA GLU A 27 -7.43 2.07 10.98
C GLU A 27 -6.28 2.92 10.45
N PHE A 28 -5.66 2.53 9.34
CA PHE A 28 -4.61 3.30 8.69
C PHE A 28 -5.07 4.73 8.38
N THR A 29 -6.19 4.87 7.69
CA THR A 29 -6.71 6.20 7.30
C THR A 29 -7.13 7.05 8.51
N SER A 30 -7.54 6.44 9.61
CA SER A 30 -7.88 7.16 10.85
C SER A 30 -6.66 7.71 11.59
N ARG A 31 -5.48 7.08 11.41
CA ARG A 31 -4.24 7.41 12.14
C ARG A 31 -3.31 8.36 11.40
N ILE A 32 -3.32 8.35 10.08
CA ILE A 32 -2.51 9.32 9.31
C ILE A 32 -3.07 10.74 9.46
N ASP A 33 -2.22 11.74 9.31
CA ASP A 33 -2.66 13.13 9.37
C ASP A 33 -3.53 13.53 8.17
N ASP A 34 -4.16 14.71 8.26
CA ASP A 34 -5.08 15.18 7.24
C ASP A 34 -4.38 15.50 5.91
N GLU A 35 -3.15 15.96 5.95
CA GLU A 35 -2.37 16.29 4.77
C GLU A 35 -2.05 15.03 3.97
N LEU A 36 -1.56 14.00 4.64
CA LEU A 36 -1.25 12.72 4.03
C LEU A 36 -2.51 12.03 3.50
N PHE A 37 -3.61 12.07 4.26
CA PHE A 37 -4.90 11.53 3.82
C PHE A 37 -5.40 12.22 2.54
N GLN A 38 -5.34 13.56 2.49
CA GLN A 38 -5.70 14.32 1.31
C GLN A 38 -4.76 14.05 0.13
N ARG A 39 -3.47 13.87 0.40
CA ARG A 39 -2.49 13.55 -0.64
C ARG A 39 -2.83 12.23 -1.35
N PHE A 40 -3.15 11.19 -0.60
CA PHE A 40 -3.60 9.93 -1.18
C PHE A 40 -4.97 10.04 -1.84
N GLY A 41 -5.87 10.84 -1.30
CA GLY A 41 -7.21 11.07 -1.83
C GLY A 41 -7.26 11.74 -3.20
N GLN A 42 -6.16 12.37 -3.62
CA GLN A 42 -6.04 12.95 -4.96
C GLN A 42 -5.71 11.92 -6.04
N GLU A 43 -5.28 10.73 -5.65
CA GLU A 43 -4.84 9.69 -6.57
C GLU A 43 -5.97 8.68 -6.85
N LEU A 44 -5.94 8.11 -8.04
CA LEU A 44 -6.80 6.98 -8.39
C LEU A 44 -6.11 5.70 -7.90
N ILE A 45 -6.63 5.10 -6.84
CA ILE A 45 -6.07 3.89 -6.23
C ILE A 45 -7.07 2.75 -6.35
N CYS A 46 -6.64 1.65 -6.95
CA CYS A 46 -7.39 0.40 -7.00
C CYS A 46 -6.73 -0.59 -6.05
N ILE A 47 -7.44 -0.99 -5.00
CA ILE A 47 -6.95 -1.94 -4.00
C ILE A 47 -7.50 -3.32 -4.33
N VAL A 48 -6.61 -4.28 -4.51
CA VAL A 48 -6.91 -5.67 -4.86
C VAL A 48 -6.42 -6.58 -3.74
N ASP A 49 -7.31 -7.43 -3.26
CA ASP A 49 -7.04 -8.44 -2.25
C ASP A 49 -6.90 -9.83 -2.90
N CYS A 50 -6.22 -10.71 -2.21
CA CYS A 50 -6.11 -12.13 -2.58
C CYS A 50 -5.30 -12.44 -3.84
N ALA A 51 -4.37 -11.59 -4.24
CA ALA A 51 -3.46 -11.91 -5.33
C ALA A 51 -2.49 -13.05 -4.98
N ILE A 52 -2.08 -13.78 -5.99
CA ILE A 52 -0.99 -14.74 -5.90
C ILE A 52 0.32 -13.99 -6.15
N GLY A 53 1.29 -14.13 -5.26
CA GLY A 53 2.58 -13.46 -5.39
C GLY A 53 2.92 -12.53 -4.22
N THR A 54 3.67 -11.49 -4.48
CA THR A 54 4.04 -10.47 -3.49
C THR A 54 3.05 -9.31 -3.50
N SER A 55 2.86 -8.66 -2.35
CA SER A 55 2.21 -7.35 -2.31
C SER A 55 3.01 -6.37 -3.17
N THR A 56 2.34 -5.50 -3.87
CA THR A 56 3.00 -4.59 -4.82
C THR A 56 2.09 -3.44 -5.22
N ILE A 57 2.70 -2.33 -5.63
CA ILE A 57 2.00 -1.19 -6.23
C ILE A 57 2.45 -1.04 -7.68
N ARG A 58 1.49 -1.02 -8.58
CA ARG A 58 1.75 -0.85 -10.01
C ARG A 58 1.01 0.37 -10.56
N PRO A 59 1.72 1.30 -11.19
CA PRO A 59 1.08 2.35 -11.96
C PRO A 59 0.52 1.77 -13.26
N LEU A 60 -0.71 2.13 -13.59
CA LEU A 60 -1.34 1.82 -14.84
C LEU A 60 -1.78 3.11 -15.52
N ASP A 61 -1.26 3.36 -16.72
CA ASP A 61 -1.71 4.48 -17.53
C ASP A 61 -3.07 4.15 -18.16
N VAL A 62 -4.11 4.85 -17.73
CA VAL A 62 -5.43 4.75 -18.34
C VAL A 62 -5.64 5.93 -19.28
N VAL A 63 -5.83 5.64 -20.56
CA VAL A 63 -6.17 6.64 -21.58
C VAL A 63 -7.68 6.64 -21.75
N CYS A 64 -8.33 7.61 -21.13
CA CYS A 64 -9.76 7.84 -21.38
C CYS A 64 -9.92 8.76 -22.59
N ALA A 65 -10.47 8.26 -23.69
CA ALA A 65 -10.76 9.04 -24.88
C ALA A 65 -12.16 8.78 -25.41
N PRO A 66 -13.23 8.95 -24.59
CA PRO A 66 -14.52 8.51 -25.14
C PRO A 66 -15.20 9.50 -26.05
N HIS A 67 -15.19 10.77 -25.92
CA HIS A 67 -15.99 11.70 -26.76
C HIS A 67 -15.44 13.13 -26.81
N SER A 68 -14.28 13.39 -26.27
CA SER A 68 -13.69 14.71 -26.29
C SER A 68 -12.45 14.74 -27.19
N LYS A 69 -12.25 15.87 -27.86
CA LYS A 69 -11.05 16.13 -28.66
C LYS A 69 -9.77 16.19 -27.82
N LYS A 70 -9.86 16.15 -26.49
CA LYS A 70 -8.74 16.14 -25.56
C LYS A 70 -8.58 14.73 -25.00
N LYS A 71 -7.42 14.12 -25.22
CA LYS A 71 -7.01 12.89 -24.56
C LYS A 71 -6.60 13.24 -23.14
N PHE A 72 -7.32 12.72 -22.15
CA PHE A 72 -6.91 12.78 -20.75
C PHE A 72 -6.12 11.51 -20.43
N ARG A 73 -4.93 11.69 -19.89
CA ARG A 73 -4.14 10.62 -19.33
C ARG A 73 -4.33 10.63 -17.84
N HIS A 74 -4.87 9.55 -17.29
CA HIS A 74 -4.95 9.35 -15.85
C HIS A 74 -4.03 8.20 -15.48
N GLN A 75 -3.29 8.37 -14.39
CA GLN A 75 -2.54 7.29 -13.80
C GLN A 75 -3.39 6.67 -12.69
N VAL A 76 -3.60 5.35 -12.76
CA VAL A 76 -4.25 4.56 -11.73
C VAL A 76 -3.17 3.74 -11.05
N TYR A 77 -3.12 3.78 -9.73
CA TYR A 77 -2.23 2.94 -8.95
C TYR A 77 -2.98 1.70 -8.50
N ILE A 78 -2.50 0.53 -8.91
CA ILE A 78 -3.05 -0.74 -8.47
C ILE A 78 -2.22 -1.21 -7.29
N MET A 79 -2.81 -1.19 -6.10
CA MET A 79 -2.22 -1.72 -4.88
C MET A 79 -2.74 -3.13 -4.67
N VAL A 80 -1.85 -4.10 -4.66
CA VAL A 80 -2.20 -5.51 -4.60
C VAL A 80 -1.71 -6.09 -3.28
N PHE A 81 -2.60 -6.68 -2.51
CA PHE A 81 -2.27 -7.42 -1.30
C PHE A 81 -2.32 -8.92 -1.58
N ARG A 82 -1.33 -9.66 -1.09
CA ARG A 82 -1.29 -11.11 -1.26
C ARG A 82 -2.16 -11.83 -0.23
N ARG A 83 -2.69 -12.98 -0.61
CA ARG A 83 -3.58 -13.78 0.24
C ARG A 83 -2.98 -14.13 1.61
N GLU A 84 -1.67 -14.30 1.68
CA GLU A 84 -0.97 -14.64 2.92
C GLU A 84 -1.10 -13.57 4.01
N VAL A 85 -1.48 -12.34 3.66
CA VAL A 85 -1.83 -11.27 4.62
C VAL A 85 -2.91 -11.74 5.60
N GLU A 86 -3.81 -12.62 5.19
CA GLU A 86 -4.80 -13.23 6.07
C GLU A 86 -4.20 -14.04 7.24
N LYS A 87 -2.97 -14.51 7.10
CA LYS A 87 -2.25 -15.26 8.15
C LYS A 87 -1.59 -14.36 9.19
N LEU A 88 -1.43 -13.07 8.88
CA LEU A 88 -0.86 -12.10 9.80
C LEU A 88 -1.86 -11.74 10.90
N SER A 89 -1.36 -11.27 12.03
CA SER A 89 -2.21 -10.61 13.03
C SER A 89 -2.81 -9.32 12.47
N ASP A 90 -3.87 -8.82 13.08
CA ASP A 90 -4.48 -7.54 12.68
C ASP A 90 -3.45 -6.40 12.68
N LYS A 91 -2.59 -6.38 13.69
CA LYS A 91 -1.56 -5.36 13.85
C LYS A 91 -0.48 -5.45 12.77
N ALA A 92 -0.04 -6.67 12.44
CA ALA A 92 0.91 -6.89 11.36
C ALA A 92 0.28 -6.57 9.98
N THR A 93 -1.02 -6.84 9.78
CA THR A 93 -1.76 -6.45 8.58
C THR A 93 -1.80 -4.93 8.42
N LEU A 94 -2.00 -4.19 9.51
CA LEU A 94 -1.92 -2.73 9.49
C LEU A 94 -0.53 -2.23 9.12
N GLY A 95 0.54 -2.91 9.59
CA GLY A 95 1.92 -2.64 9.18
C GLY A 95 2.13 -2.85 7.69
N GLU A 96 1.53 -3.90 7.11
CA GLU A 96 1.56 -4.15 5.66
C GLU A 96 0.89 -3.02 4.88
N VAL A 97 -0.28 -2.57 5.32
CA VAL A 97 -0.99 -1.45 4.69
C VAL A 97 -0.13 -0.18 4.73
N ALA A 98 0.42 0.17 5.89
CA ALA A 98 1.25 1.37 6.02
C ALA A 98 2.49 1.30 5.12
N HIS A 99 3.13 0.13 5.02
CA HIS A 99 4.28 -0.12 4.18
C HIS A 99 3.95 0.07 2.69
N GLU A 100 2.84 -0.49 2.19
CA GLU A 100 2.45 -0.37 0.79
C GLU A 100 2.07 1.10 0.44
N PHE A 101 1.41 1.81 1.33
CA PHE A 101 1.16 3.25 1.14
C PHE A 101 2.45 4.08 1.18
N ALA A 102 3.47 3.65 1.90
CA ALA A 102 4.78 4.29 1.88
C ALA A 102 5.47 4.13 0.52
N HIS A 103 5.43 2.95 -0.10
CA HIS A 103 5.88 2.76 -1.48
C HIS A 103 5.15 3.70 -2.46
N LEU A 104 3.83 3.84 -2.30
CA LEU A 104 3.05 4.76 -3.12
C LEU A 104 3.53 6.20 -2.96
N LEU A 105 3.72 6.69 -1.73
CA LEU A 105 4.18 8.07 -1.51
C LEU A 105 5.59 8.32 -2.05
N LEU A 106 6.51 7.37 -1.89
CA LEU A 106 7.84 7.45 -2.48
C LEU A 106 7.78 7.63 -4.00
N ARG A 107 6.86 6.91 -4.66
CA ARG A 107 6.63 7.06 -6.09
C ARG A 107 6.01 8.41 -6.45
N LEU A 108 5.01 8.85 -5.70
CA LEU A 108 4.27 10.09 -5.99
C LEU A 108 5.14 11.34 -5.81
N ASP A 109 5.80 11.47 -4.67
CA ASP A 109 6.48 12.70 -4.27
C ASP A 109 7.96 12.70 -4.63
N HIS A 110 8.62 11.57 -4.50
CA HIS A 110 10.06 11.46 -4.75
C HIS A 110 10.40 10.88 -6.13
N LYS A 111 9.39 10.40 -6.88
CA LYS A 111 9.58 9.73 -8.19
C LYS A 111 10.48 8.49 -8.09
N ILE A 112 10.50 7.87 -6.91
CA ILE A 112 11.29 6.68 -6.64
C ILE A 112 10.42 5.44 -6.80
N ASP A 113 10.79 4.57 -7.72
CA ASP A 113 10.25 3.21 -7.78
C ASP A 113 10.97 2.34 -6.75
N SER A 114 10.56 2.49 -5.50
CA SER A 114 11.22 1.85 -4.36
C SER A 114 11.14 0.32 -4.39
N GLU A 115 10.18 -0.27 -5.10
CA GLU A 115 10.09 -1.72 -5.28
C GLU A 115 11.21 -2.28 -6.18
N THR A 116 11.90 -1.43 -6.93
CA THR A 116 12.94 -1.85 -7.89
C THR A 116 14.36 -1.58 -7.42
N ILE A 117 14.53 -0.86 -6.31
CA ILE A 117 15.85 -0.52 -5.77
C ILE A 117 16.16 -1.30 -4.50
N PRO A 118 17.43 -1.68 -4.27
CA PRO A 118 17.80 -2.53 -3.12
C PRO A 118 17.46 -1.98 -1.74
N THR A 119 17.40 -0.66 -1.60
CA THR A 119 17.07 0.04 -0.35
C THR A 119 15.59 0.44 -0.24
N GLY A 120 14.79 0.11 -1.24
CA GLY A 120 13.42 0.61 -1.33
C GLY A 120 12.51 0.12 -0.22
N GLU A 121 12.68 -1.13 0.19
CA GLU A 121 11.94 -1.71 1.31
C GLU A 121 12.26 -0.99 2.62
N ASP A 122 13.56 -0.73 2.88
CA ASP A 122 13.98 -0.01 4.08
C ASP A 122 13.48 1.45 4.06
N MET A 123 13.39 2.07 2.88
CA MET A 123 12.82 3.42 2.72
C MET A 123 11.33 3.44 3.03
N ALA A 124 10.57 2.45 2.52
CA ALA A 124 9.15 2.34 2.80
C ALA A 124 8.87 2.10 4.29
N ASP A 125 9.63 1.21 4.93
CA ASP A 125 9.52 1.01 6.37
C ASP A 125 9.83 2.27 7.17
N THR A 126 10.93 2.95 6.83
CA THR A 126 11.31 4.18 7.51
C THR A 126 10.20 5.24 7.41
N LEU A 127 9.58 5.33 6.24
CA LEU A 127 8.50 6.28 6.01
C LEU A 127 7.24 5.89 6.79
N ALA A 128 6.83 4.62 6.77
CA ALA A 128 5.70 4.12 7.56
C ALA A 128 5.91 4.32 9.08
N VAL A 129 7.14 4.08 9.55
CA VAL A 129 7.53 4.35 10.94
C VAL A 129 7.40 5.83 11.28
N SER A 130 7.76 6.73 10.36
CA SER A 130 7.63 8.18 10.57
C SER A 130 6.19 8.66 10.74
N TRP A 131 5.22 7.88 10.20
CA TRP A 131 3.77 8.12 10.38
C TRP A 131 3.22 7.53 11.69
N GLY A 132 4.07 6.93 12.53
CA GLY A 132 3.68 6.37 13.82
C GLY A 132 3.29 4.89 13.80
N PHE A 133 3.64 4.14 12.74
CA PHE A 133 3.34 2.70 12.61
C PHE A 133 4.54 1.80 12.97
N LYS A 134 5.42 2.26 13.87
CA LYS A 134 6.64 1.50 14.22
C LYS A 134 6.34 0.09 14.71
N GLU A 135 5.43 -0.05 15.67
CA GLU A 135 5.11 -1.36 16.25
C GLU A 135 4.49 -2.31 15.23
N GLU A 136 3.62 -1.76 14.36
CA GLU A 136 2.94 -2.50 13.31
C GLU A 136 3.92 -2.99 12.24
N VAL A 137 4.86 -2.16 11.84
CA VAL A 137 5.91 -2.50 10.87
C VAL A 137 6.87 -3.54 11.47
N ASP A 138 7.33 -3.35 12.71
CA ASP A 138 8.21 -4.32 13.37
C ASP A 138 7.54 -5.70 13.49
N LEU A 139 6.24 -5.72 13.83
CA LEU A 139 5.47 -6.97 13.95
C LEU A 139 5.21 -7.60 12.59
N ASN A 140 4.91 -6.81 11.57
CA ASN A 140 4.74 -7.27 10.21
C ASN A 140 6.00 -8.01 9.72
N LEU A 141 7.17 -7.42 9.95
CA LEU A 141 8.45 -8.03 9.61
C LEU A 141 8.67 -9.37 10.31
N ALA A 142 8.44 -9.40 11.62
CA ALA A 142 8.64 -10.61 12.42
C ALA A 142 7.69 -11.74 12.01
N GLU A 143 6.42 -11.43 11.73
CA GLU A 143 5.43 -12.42 11.32
C GLU A 143 5.69 -12.94 9.91
N TRP A 144 6.12 -12.07 8.97
CA TRP A 144 6.54 -12.53 7.64
C TRP A 144 7.76 -13.43 7.70
N GLU A 145 8.76 -13.10 8.53
CA GLU A 145 9.93 -13.96 8.73
C GLU A 145 9.53 -15.32 9.27
N ALA A 146 8.60 -15.37 10.21
CA ALA A 146 8.10 -16.63 10.77
C ALA A 146 7.30 -17.47 9.75
N LEU A 147 6.54 -16.82 8.85
CA LEU A 147 5.74 -17.52 7.83
C LEU A 147 6.59 -18.06 6.68
N GLU A 148 7.59 -17.33 6.25
CA GLU A 148 8.38 -17.65 5.04
C GLU A 148 9.72 -18.30 5.34
N GLY A 149 10.14 -18.35 6.61
CA GLY A 149 11.46 -18.85 7.00
C GLY A 149 12.61 -18.00 6.45
N THR A 150 12.30 -16.86 5.85
CA THR A 150 13.25 -15.90 5.31
C THR A 150 12.81 -14.50 5.68
N THR A 151 13.76 -13.64 6.00
CA THR A 151 13.47 -12.20 5.98
C THR A 151 12.84 -11.89 4.63
N ARG A 152 11.62 -11.36 4.64
CA ARG A 152 10.87 -10.90 3.45
C ARG A 152 11.89 -10.43 2.43
N GLY A 153 11.85 -10.96 1.23
CA GLY A 153 12.88 -10.80 0.20
C GLY A 153 13.18 -9.35 -0.17
N ARG A 154 13.61 -8.63 0.84
CA ARG A 154 14.15 -7.30 0.73
C ARG A 154 15.53 -7.43 0.14
N GLY A 155 15.61 -7.53 -1.18
CA GLY A 155 16.80 -7.27 -1.99
C GLY A 155 18.18 -7.51 -1.40
N ARG A 156 18.32 -8.24 -0.29
CA ARG A 156 19.60 -8.71 0.18
C ARG A 156 20.01 -9.86 -0.71
N ALA A 157 20.80 -9.52 -1.74
CA ALA A 157 21.57 -10.52 -2.45
C ALA A 157 22.22 -11.48 -1.43
N PRO A 158 22.13 -12.79 -1.64
CA PRO A 158 22.85 -13.74 -0.81
C PRO A 158 24.33 -13.35 -0.81
N LYS A 159 24.93 -13.27 0.38
CA LYS A 159 26.36 -13.07 0.54
C LYS A 159 27.14 -14.22 -0.08
#